data_bba76217f7b23aebb047c80e2b8c40ac
#
_entry.id   bba76217f7b23aebb047c80e2b8c40ac
#
_cell.length_a   1.000
_cell.length_b   1.000
_cell.length_c   1.000
_cell.angle_alpha   90.00
_cell.angle_beta   90.00
_cell.angle_gamma   90.00
#
_symmetry.space_group_name_H-M   'P 1'
#
loop_
_entity.id
_entity.type
_entity.pdbx_description
1 polymer ?
#
loop_
_entity_poly.entity_id
_entity_poly.type
_entity_poly.pdbx_seq_one_letter_code
_entity_poly.pdbx_strand_id
1 'polypeptide(L)'
;MEDEPLNIVLFSGTEDRLQAAAVMASGAAALGRKVNIFLQYWGLEAFRKDRITAGLGLAPEAGERGAALVAEAAKAGQQPWHATLRVAKELGELDIQACSLSMDVLKIKEEDLDPLVDGVEGVTAFYLNAGDGHILFI
;
A
#
# COMPACT_ATOMS: atom_id res chain seq x y z
N MET A 1 -15.20 12.61 13.08
CA MET A 1 -14.00 11.82 13.38
C MET A 1 -14.09 10.43 12.81
N GLU A 2 -15.14 9.71 13.18
CA GLU A 2 -15.33 8.33 12.68
C GLU A 2 -15.54 8.26 11.18
N ASP A 3 -16.09 9.33 10.61
CA ASP A 3 -16.43 9.39 9.19
C ASP A 3 -15.27 9.85 8.30
N GLU A 4 -14.20 10.35 8.90
CA GLU A 4 -13.06 10.81 8.13
C GLU A 4 -12.15 9.66 7.72
N PRO A 5 -11.76 9.60 6.44
CA PRO A 5 -10.90 8.52 5.98
C PRO A 5 -9.48 8.61 6.53
N LEU A 6 -8.84 7.46 6.62
CA LEU A 6 -7.38 7.40 6.74
C LEU A 6 -6.82 7.41 5.32
N ASN A 7 -5.87 8.32 5.06
CA ASN A 7 -5.27 8.46 3.76
C ASN A 7 -3.78 8.15 3.83
N ILE A 8 -3.31 7.27 2.97
CA ILE A 8 -1.91 6.86 2.95
C ILE A 8 -1.35 7.13 1.56
N VAL A 9 -0.32 7.97 1.49
CA VAL A 9 0.50 8.09 0.29
C VAL A 9 1.61 7.06 0.43
N LEU A 10 1.57 6.03 -0.38
CA LEU A 10 2.52 4.93 -0.35
C LEU A 10 3.57 5.14 -1.44
N PHE A 11 4.68 5.73 -1.03
CA PHE A 11 5.79 6.06 -1.92
C PHE A 11 6.85 4.97 -1.96
N SER A 12 7.10 4.32 -0.81
CA SER A 12 8.14 3.31 -0.70
C SER A 12 7.67 1.95 -1.21
N GLY A 13 8.58 1.25 -1.89
CA GLY A 13 8.34 -0.11 -2.36
C GLY A 13 9.10 -1.17 -1.58
N THR A 14 9.65 -0.85 -0.41
CA THR A 14 10.32 -1.86 0.41
C THR A 14 9.32 -2.67 1.22
N GLU A 15 9.61 -3.95 1.43
CA GLU A 15 8.67 -4.88 2.06
C GLU A 15 8.23 -4.47 3.45
N ASP A 16 9.16 -3.98 4.27
CA ASP A 16 8.87 -3.55 5.63
C ASP A 16 7.96 -2.32 5.68
N ARG A 17 8.17 -1.36 4.78
CA ARG A 17 7.30 -0.17 4.70
C ARG A 17 5.93 -0.52 4.12
N LEU A 18 5.89 -1.41 3.14
CA LEU A 18 4.63 -1.92 2.61
C LEU A 18 3.84 -2.66 3.68
N GLN A 19 4.53 -3.45 4.51
CA GLN A 19 3.91 -4.14 5.63
C GLN A 19 3.35 -3.16 6.65
N ALA A 20 4.08 -2.11 6.99
CA ALA A 20 3.61 -1.08 7.91
C ALA A 20 2.34 -0.41 7.38
N ALA A 21 2.32 -0.05 6.10
CA ALA A 21 1.14 0.52 5.47
C ALA A 21 -0.05 -0.43 5.51
N ALA A 22 0.18 -1.71 5.20
CA ALA A 22 -0.87 -2.73 5.20
C ALA A 22 -1.48 -2.92 6.60
N VAL A 23 -0.65 -2.92 7.63
CA VAL A 23 -1.11 -3.04 9.03
C VAL A 23 -1.95 -1.83 9.43
N MET A 24 -1.51 -0.62 9.09
CA MET A 24 -2.27 0.61 9.37
C MET A 24 -3.63 0.61 8.66
N ALA A 25 -3.62 0.25 7.38
CA ALA A 25 -4.85 0.18 6.58
C ALA A 25 -5.82 -0.88 7.15
N SER A 26 -5.30 -2.04 7.50
CA SER A 26 -6.10 -3.14 8.06
C SER A 26 -6.74 -2.74 9.39
N GLY A 27 -5.98 -2.09 10.27
CA GLY A 27 -6.50 -1.62 11.55
C GLY A 27 -7.62 -0.60 11.39
N ALA A 28 -7.45 0.36 10.49
CA ALA A 28 -8.47 1.37 10.23
C ALA A 28 -9.73 0.75 9.61
N ALA A 29 -9.56 -0.16 8.65
CA ALA A 29 -10.67 -0.87 8.02
C ALA A 29 -11.46 -1.68 9.04
N ALA A 30 -10.78 -2.34 9.98
CA ALA A 30 -11.42 -3.12 11.03
C ALA A 30 -12.28 -2.25 11.95
N LEU A 31 -11.94 -0.97 12.10
CA LEU A 31 -12.74 -0.01 12.87
C LEU A 31 -13.87 0.63 12.05
N GLY A 32 -14.05 0.22 10.81
CA GLY A 32 -15.07 0.76 9.94
C GLY A 32 -14.70 2.09 9.28
N ARG A 33 -13.45 2.52 9.38
CA ARG A 33 -12.99 3.74 8.71
C ARG A 33 -12.66 3.44 7.26
N LYS A 34 -13.04 4.35 6.38
CA LYS A 34 -12.60 4.29 4.99
C LYS A 34 -11.09 4.52 4.92
N VAL A 35 -10.42 3.78 4.05
CA VAL A 35 -8.99 3.93 3.82
C VAL A 35 -8.76 4.23 2.34
N ASN A 36 -8.03 5.31 2.05
CA ASN A 36 -7.58 5.64 0.71
C ASN A 36 -6.07 5.47 0.64
N ILE A 37 -5.59 4.67 -0.29
CA ILE A 37 -4.16 4.51 -0.55
C ILE A 37 -3.86 5.06 -1.93
N PHE A 38 -2.89 5.97 -1.99
CA PHE A 38 -2.42 6.57 -3.23
C PHE A 38 -1.00 6.10 -3.52
N LEU A 39 -0.84 5.36 -4.61
CA LEU A 39 0.42 4.71 -4.95
C LEU A 39 1.28 5.61 -5.82
N GLN A 40 2.46 5.98 -5.31
CA GLN A 40 3.43 6.79 -6.04
C GLN A 40 4.74 6.04 -6.22
N TYR A 41 5.38 6.22 -7.35
CA TYR A 41 6.73 5.74 -7.66
C TYR A 41 6.97 4.29 -7.24
N TRP A 42 7.84 4.06 -6.27
CA TRP A 42 8.27 2.71 -5.88
C TRP A 42 7.15 1.93 -5.21
N GLY A 43 6.28 2.62 -4.49
CA GLY A 43 5.06 2.03 -3.95
C GLY A 43 4.15 1.50 -5.05
N LEU A 44 3.99 2.29 -6.12
CA LEU A 44 3.22 1.85 -7.28
C LEU A 44 3.86 0.65 -7.97
N GLU A 45 5.18 0.70 -8.19
CA GLU A 45 5.90 -0.38 -8.85
C GLU A 45 5.75 -1.71 -8.12
N ALA A 46 5.68 -1.68 -6.79
CA ALA A 46 5.50 -2.88 -5.97
C ALA A 46 4.16 -3.58 -6.25
N PHE A 47 3.16 -2.87 -6.77
CA PHE A 47 1.85 -3.43 -7.08
C PHE A 47 1.74 -3.98 -8.52
N ARG A 48 2.83 -4.04 -9.26
CA ARG A 48 2.82 -4.70 -10.56
C ARG A 48 2.56 -6.19 -10.39
N LYS A 49 1.84 -6.79 -11.32
CA LYS A 49 1.55 -8.23 -11.32
C LYS A 49 2.82 -9.08 -11.23
N ASP A 50 3.88 -8.63 -11.88
CA ASP A 50 5.15 -9.37 -11.95
C ASP A 50 6.08 -9.10 -10.76
N ARG A 51 5.67 -8.26 -9.81
CA ARG A 51 6.50 -7.90 -8.67
C ARG A 51 5.85 -8.12 -7.30
N ILE A 52 4.53 -8.12 -7.24
CA ILE A 52 3.80 -8.08 -5.98
C ILE A 52 4.11 -9.26 -5.04
N THR A 53 4.44 -10.41 -5.60
CA THR A 53 4.82 -11.60 -4.82
C THR A 53 6.33 -11.83 -4.77
N ALA A 54 7.13 -10.96 -5.38
CA ALA A 54 8.58 -11.06 -5.35
C ALA A 54 9.14 -10.50 -4.04
N GLY A 55 10.35 -10.89 -3.70
CA GLY A 55 11.07 -10.27 -2.59
C GLY A 55 11.51 -8.87 -3.00
N LEU A 56 10.93 -7.86 -2.39
CA LEU A 56 11.12 -6.47 -2.78
C LEU A 56 12.28 -5.76 -2.06
N GLY A 57 12.93 -6.44 -1.15
CA GLY A 57 13.99 -5.85 -0.33
C GLY A 57 13.43 -5.06 0.84
N LEU A 58 14.31 -4.62 1.70
CA LEU A 58 13.98 -3.92 2.94
C LEU A 58 14.56 -2.50 2.93
N ALA A 59 14.03 -1.65 3.79
CA ALA A 59 14.56 -0.30 3.98
C ALA A 59 16.00 -0.38 4.52
N PRO A 60 16.85 0.64 4.24
CA PRO A 60 18.25 0.61 4.67
C PRO A 60 18.45 0.40 6.18
N GLU A 61 17.55 0.90 7.00
CA GLU A 61 17.63 0.74 8.46
C GLU A 61 17.53 -0.70 8.92
N ALA A 62 17.03 -1.62 8.09
CA ALA A 62 16.92 -3.04 8.44
C ALA A 62 18.30 -3.68 8.63
N GLY A 63 19.30 -3.19 7.87
CA GLY A 63 20.65 -3.73 7.96
C GLY A 63 20.75 -5.20 7.64
N GLU A 64 21.81 -5.83 8.11
CA GLU A 64 22.10 -7.25 7.81
C GLU A 64 21.10 -8.22 8.46
N ARG A 65 20.51 -7.85 9.59
CA ARG A 65 19.59 -8.73 10.31
C ARG A 65 18.17 -8.73 9.75
N GLY A 66 17.86 -7.80 8.88
CA GLY A 66 16.50 -7.63 8.37
C GLY A 66 15.94 -8.86 7.69
N ALA A 67 16.72 -9.46 6.80
CA ALA A 67 16.29 -10.65 6.06
C ALA A 67 15.97 -11.83 6.99
N ALA A 68 16.78 -12.03 8.05
CA ALA A 68 16.54 -13.08 9.01
C ALA A 68 15.25 -12.85 9.82
N LEU A 69 14.99 -11.60 10.20
CA LEU A 69 13.77 -11.25 10.93
C LEU A 69 12.52 -11.47 10.07
N VAL A 70 12.58 -11.12 8.80
CA VAL A 70 11.46 -11.33 7.87
C VAL A 70 11.20 -12.84 7.70
N ALA A 71 12.26 -13.63 7.55
CA ALA A 71 12.13 -15.08 7.42
C ALA A 71 11.52 -15.72 8.68
N GLU A 72 11.90 -15.26 9.86
CA GLU A 72 11.32 -15.74 11.13
C GLU A 72 9.84 -15.36 11.24
N ALA A 73 9.49 -14.14 10.87
CA ALA A 73 8.10 -13.68 10.89
C ALA A 73 7.22 -14.54 9.97
N ALA A 74 7.72 -14.86 8.78
CA ALA A 74 7.00 -15.71 7.83
C ALA A 74 6.79 -17.12 8.41
N LYS A 75 7.81 -17.69 9.07
CA LYS A 75 7.69 -18.99 9.73
C LYS A 75 6.69 -18.96 10.89
N ALA A 76 6.56 -17.83 11.56
CA ALA A 76 5.59 -17.64 12.63
C ALA A 76 4.16 -17.41 12.12
N GLY A 77 3.96 -17.41 10.81
CA GLY A 77 2.64 -17.27 10.20
C GLY A 77 2.21 -15.85 9.87
N GLN A 78 3.13 -14.89 9.92
CA GLN A 78 2.79 -13.52 9.51
C GLN A 78 2.46 -13.47 8.03
N GLN A 79 1.32 -12.86 7.70
CA GLN A 79 0.87 -12.73 6.32
C GLN A 79 1.71 -11.72 5.57
N PRO A 80 1.98 -11.92 4.26
CA PRO A 80 2.63 -10.90 3.46
C PRO A 80 1.73 -9.66 3.33
N TRP A 81 2.35 -8.53 3.11
CA TRP A 81 1.65 -7.22 3.06
C TRP A 81 0.48 -7.19 2.09
N HIS A 82 0.64 -7.79 0.92
CA HIS A 82 -0.42 -7.80 -0.10
C HIS A 82 -1.62 -8.66 0.31
N ALA A 83 -1.38 -9.77 1.02
CA ALA A 83 -2.45 -10.59 1.56
C ALA A 83 -3.23 -9.85 2.65
N THR A 84 -2.54 -9.08 3.50
CA THR A 84 -3.16 -8.24 4.52
C THR A 84 -4.07 -7.19 3.87
N LEU A 85 -3.63 -6.58 2.78
CA LEU A 85 -4.46 -5.61 2.04
C LEU A 85 -5.69 -6.26 1.41
N ARG A 86 -5.57 -7.48 0.88
CA ARG A 86 -6.73 -8.20 0.33
C ARG A 86 -7.78 -8.45 1.40
N VAL A 87 -7.35 -8.88 2.57
CA VAL A 87 -8.26 -9.09 3.70
C VAL A 87 -8.91 -7.77 4.13
N ALA A 88 -8.14 -6.69 4.18
CA ALA A 88 -8.67 -5.37 4.53
C ALA A 88 -9.78 -4.92 3.55
N LYS A 89 -9.62 -5.20 2.26
CA LYS A 89 -10.65 -4.90 1.26
C LYS A 89 -11.94 -5.69 1.49
N GLU A 90 -11.82 -6.93 1.96
CA GLU A 90 -12.98 -7.76 2.25
C GLU A 90 -13.72 -7.30 3.50
N LEU A 91 -12.99 -6.78 4.48
CA LEU A 91 -13.54 -6.37 5.77
C LEU A 91 -14.12 -4.96 5.80
N GLY A 92 -13.64 -4.08 4.93
CA GLY A 92 -14.04 -2.69 4.97
C GLY A 92 -13.86 -1.96 3.64
N GLU A 93 -13.94 -0.64 3.70
CA GLU A 93 -13.77 0.21 2.52
C GLU A 93 -12.29 0.59 2.34
N LEU A 94 -11.63 -0.08 1.44
CA LEU A 94 -10.25 0.21 1.07
C LEU A 94 -10.18 0.51 -0.41
N ASP A 95 -9.82 1.75 -0.75
CA ASP A 95 -9.66 2.20 -2.14
C ASP A 95 -8.17 2.43 -2.41
N ILE A 96 -7.65 1.75 -3.42
CA ILE A 96 -6.24 1.86 -3.81
C ILE A 96 -6.17 2.42 -5.23
N GLN A 97 -5.61 3.61 -5.35
CA GLN A 97 -5.49 4.33 -6.63
C GLN A 97 -4.04 4.53 -7.02
N ALA A 98 -3.73 4.29 -8.28
CA ALA A 98 -2.41 4.55 -8.82
C ALA A 98 -2.28 6.04 -9.19
N CYS A 99 -1.14 6.65 -8.87
CA CYS A 99 -0.84 8.02 -9.25
C CYS A 99 -0.60 8.11 -10.76
N SER A 100 -1.42 8.88 -11.47
CA SER A 100 -1.30 9.02 -12.93
C SER A 100 0.07 9.53 -13.37
N LEU A 101 0.64 10.49 -12.65
CA LEU A 101 1.97 11.00 -12.96
C LEU A 101 3.04 9.91 -12.79
N SER A 102 2.97 9.13 -11.71
CA SER A 102 3.92 8.03 -11.51
C SER A 102 3.79 6.95 -12.58
N MET A 103 2.57 6.66 -13.02
CA MET A 103 2.34 5.74 -14.13
C MET A 103 3.07 6.20 -15.39
N ASP A 104 2.94 7.49 -15.71
CA ASP A 104 3.60 8.07 -16.88
C ASP A 104 5.13 8.03 -16.77
N VAL A 105 5.66 8.43 -15.62
CA VAL A 105 7.11 8.46 -15.38
C VAL A 105 7.71 7.07 -15.46
N LEU A 106 7.07 6.08 -14.85
CA LEU A 106 7.56 4.70 -14.79
C LEU A 106 7.13 3.86 -16.00
N LYS A 107 6.31 4.43 -16.88
CA LYS A 107 5.78 3.75 -18.07
C LYS A 107 5.03 2.48 -17.70
N ILE A 108 4.23 2.55 -16.65
CA ILE A 108 3.37 1.47 -16.18
C ILE A 108 1.98 1.67 -16.77
N LYS A 109 1.37 0.60 -17.27
CA LYS A 109 0.00 0.61 -17.78
C LYS A 109 -0.92 -0.02 -16.75
N GLU A 110 -2.21 0.30 -16.80
CA GLU A 110 -3.20 -0.28 -15.88
C GLU A 110 -3.19 -1.80 -15.91
N GLU A 111 -3.04 -2.39 -17.09
CA GLU A 111 -2.99 -3.83 -17.27
C GLU A 111 -1.78 -4.51 -16.61
N ASP A 112 -0.75 -3.72 -16.26
CA ASP A 112 0.44 -4.23 -15.56
C ASP A 112 0.21 -4.38 -14.06
N LEU A 113 -0.88 -3.82 -13.53
CA LEU A 113 -1.12 -3.72 -12.10
C LEU A 113 -1.96 -4.88 -11.57
N ASP A 114 -1.64 -5.31 -10.35
CA ASP A 114 -2.43 -6.32 -9.64
C ASP A 114 -3.86 -5.83 -9.42
N PRO A 115 -4.85 -6.73 -9.41
CA PRO A 115 -6.24 -6.37 -9.14
C PRO A 115 -6.51 -5.66 -7.81
N LEU A 116 -5.55 -5.64 -6.88
CA LEU A 116 -5.66 -4.82 -5.68
C LEU A 116 -5.82 -3.34 -5.99
N VAL A 117 -5.29 -2.88 -7.13
CA VAL A 117 -5.39 -1.49 -7.54
C VAL A 117 -6.74 -1.25 -8.20
N ASP A 118 -7.51 -0.32 -7.64
CA ASP A 118 -8.89 -0.08 -8.07
C ASP A 118 -8.99 0.84 -9.27
N GLY A 119 -8.01 1.72 -9.46
CA GLY A 119 -8.04 2.65 -10.59
C GLY A 119 -6.82 3.57 -10.60
N VAL A 120 -6.92 4.60 -11.40
CA VAL A 120 -5.87 5.62 -11.58
C VAL A 120 -6.47 6.98 -11.31
N GLU A 121 -5.78 7.81 -10.53
CA GLU A 121 -6.21 9.19 -10.30
C GLU A 121 -5.01 10.14 -10.21
N GLY A 122 -5.28 11.43 -10.33
CA GLY A 122 -4.28 12.47 -10.08
C GLY A 122 -4.29 12.89 -8.62
N VAL A 123 -3.29 13.68 -8.23
CA VAL A 123 -3.14 14.15 -6.84
C VAL A 123 -4.31 15.01 -6.39
N THR A 124 -4.92 15.79 -7.31
CA THR A 124 -6.07 16.62 -6.95
C THR A 124 -7.26 15.78 -6.52
N ALA A 125 -7.53 14.68 -7.25
CA ALA A 125 -8.59 13.75 -6.86
C ALA A 125 -8.29 13.09 -5.53
N PHE A 126 -7.02 12.74 -5.29
CA PHE A 126 -6.62 12.20 -4.00
C PHE A 126 -6.96 13.16 -2.86
N TYR A 127 -6.61 14.45 -2.98
CA TYR A 127 -6.93 15.44 -1.95
C TYR A 127 -8.43 15.61 -1.74
N LEU A 128 -9.21 15.59 -2.81
CA LEU A 128 -10.68 15.69 -2.70
C LEU A 128 -11.24 14.48 -1.94
N ASN A 129 -10.75 13.30 -2.23
CA ASN A 129 -11.20 12.07 -1.55
C ASN A 129 -10.70 11.97 -0.12
N ALA A 130 -9.56 12.57 0.18
CA ALA A 130 -8.97 12.57 1.52
C ALA A 130 -9.83 13.37 2.51
N GLY A 131 -10.54 14.39 2.03
CA GLY A 131 -11.32 15.27 2.90
C GLY A 131 -10.47 15.88 3.99
N ASP A 132 -10.97 15.84 5.22
CA ASP A 132 -10.25 16.33 6.41
C ASP A 132 -9.51 15.22 7.16
N GLY A 133 -9.47 14.02 6.60
CA GLY A 133 -8.79 12.89 7.23
C GLY A 133 -7.28 13.04 7.24
N HIS A 134 -6.63 12.32 8.16
CA HIS A 134 -5.17 12.32 8.24
C HIS A 134 -4.55 11.77 6.96
N ILE A 135 -3.41 12.35 6.57
CA ILE A 135 -2.61 11.87 5.45
C ILE A 135 -1.27 11.40 6.01
N LEU A 136 -0.97 10.13 5.80
CA LEU A 136 0.32 9.54 6.15
C LEU A 136 1.14 9.36 4.89
N PHE A 137 2.43 9.64 4.96
CA PHE A 137 3.37 9.43 3.86
C PHE A 137 4.34 8.32 4.27
N ILE A 138 4.32 7.21 3.55
CA ILE A 138 5.13 6.02 3.86
C ILE A 138 6.00 5.64 2.67
#